data_1a22f6bef7319f52e7e6cc7947f2a51e
#
_entry.id   1a22f6bef7319f52e7e6cc7947f2a51e
#
_cell.length_a   1.000
_cell.length_b   1.000
_cell.length_c   1.000
_cell.angle_alpha   90.00
_cell.angle_beta   90.00
_cell.angle_gamma   90.00
#
_symmetry.space_group_name_H-M   'P 1'
#
loop_
_entity.id
_entity.type
_entity.pdbx_description
1 polymer ?
#
loop_
_entity_poly.entity_id
_entity_poly.type
_entity_poly.pdbx_seq_one_letter_code
_entity_poly.pdbx_strand_id
1 'polypeptide(L)'
;MKKIFIACPFIKFINGTRFINNGFKEFTEELYDLCKEYASDVFLALKREDYGNKPLTNYSCSMDLKEAKNSDIVIAIPDDSMGVAVELGWMSAMKKTIILILNKNQKYTPLIKNIHKITPGKVLFYENGEINCLKDIKETLEYYKNRME
;
A
#
# COMPACT_ATOMS: atom_id res chain seq x y z
N MET A 1 9.97 1.02 -14.38
CA MET A 1 9.60 1.28 -12.96
C MET A 1 10.59 0.56 -12.07
N LYS A 2 11.19 1.25 -11.09
CA LYS A 2 12.24 0.66 -10.23
C LYS A 2 11.65 0.07 -8.96
N LYS A 3 10.78 0.82 -8.25
CA LYS A 3 10.28 0.39 -6.95
C LYS A 3 8.81 0.73 -6.73
N ILE A 4 8.05 -0.27 -6.21
CA ILE A 4 6.68 -0.12 -5.72
C ILE A 4 6.68 -0.27 -4.19
N PHE A 5 5.98 0.64 -3.50
CA PHE A 5 5.71 0.56 -2.06
C PHE A 5 4.25 0.16 -1.84
N ILE A 6 4.01 -0.88 -1.05
CA ILE A 6 2.67 -1.31 -0.65
C ILE A 6 2.45 -0.88 0.81
N ALA A 7 1.56 0.09 1.00
CA ALA A 7 1.12 0.58 2.30
C ALA A 7 -0.22 -0.05 2.67
N CYS A 8 -0.26 -0.85 3.72
CA CYS A 8 -1.47 -1.53 4.15
C CYS A 8 -1.55 -1.67 5.66
N PRO A 9 -2.76 -1.89 6.24
CA PRO A 9 -2.93 -2.12 7.66
C PRO A 9 -2.09 -3.30 8.15
N PHE A 10 -1.57 -3.17 9.35
CA PHE A 10 -0.66 -4.14 9.94
C PHE A 10 -1.10 -4.56 11.35
N ILE A 11 -1.12 -3.62 12.28
CA ILE A 11 -1.27 -3.89 13.73
C ILE A 11 -2.59 -4.58 14.06
N LYS A 12 -3.70 -4.17 13.44
CA LYS A 12 -5.02 -4.76 13.71
C LYS A 12 -5.16 -6.24 13.34
N PHE A 13 -4.26 -6.76 12.51
CA PHE A 13 -4.26 -8.16 12.09
C PHE A 13 -3.27 -9.03 12.87
N ILE A 14 -2.63 -8.48 13.91
CA ILE A 14 -1.64 -9.19 14.71
C ILE A 14 -2.19 -9.43 16.11
N ASN A 15 -2.15 -10.70 16.54
CA ASN A 15 -2.40 -11.10 17.92
C ASN A 15 -1.13 -11.82 18.46
N GLY A 16 -0.38 -11.15 19.31
CA GLY A 16 0.96 -11.58 19.71
C GLY A 16 1.91 -11.59 18.52
N THR A 17 2.37 -12.78 18.12
CA THR A 17 3.20 -13.00 16.91
C THR A 17 2.41 -13.64 15.76
N ARG A 18 1.09 -13.76 15.90
CA ARG A 18 0.23 -14.44 14.93
C ARG A 18 -0.55 -13.43 14.09
N PHE A 19 -0.50 -13.59 12.78
CA PHE A 19 -1.36 -12.89 11.85
C PHE A 19 -2.74 -13.57 11.78
N ILE A 20 -3.81 -12.83 12.03
CA ILE A 20 -5.16 -13.38 12.26
C ILE A 20 -6.13 -13.27 11.08
N ASN A 21 -5.74 -12.61 9.98
CA ASN A 21 -6.58 -12.48 8.78
C ASN A 21 -5.91 -13.15 7.58
N ASN A 22 -6.21 -14.44 7.36
CA ASN A 22 -5.61 -15.20 6.26
C ASN A 22 -6.01 -14.68 4.87
N GLY A 23 -7.25 -14.25 4.69
CA GLY A 23 -7.70 -13.70 3.40
C GLY A 23 -6.95 -12.41 3.03
N PHE A 24 -6.70 -11.53 4.00
CA PHE A 24 -5.90 -10.34 3.78
C PHE A 24 -4.43 -10.68 3.52
N LYS A 25 -3.88 -11.69 4.21
CA LYS A 25 -2.53 -12.18 3.95
C LYS A 25 -2.40 -12.70 2.52
N GLU A 26 -3.30 -13.56 2.07
CA GLU A 26 -3.32 -14.08 0.70
C GLU A 26 -3.40 -12.95 -0.33
N PHE A 27 -4.31 -12.00 -0.12
CA PHE A 27 -4.41 -10.82 -0.99
C PHE A 27 -3.10 -10.03 -1.06
N THR A 28 -2.43 -9.79 0.06
CA THR A 28 -1.17 -9.02 0.07
C THR A 28 -0.02 -9.77 -0.58
N GLU A 29 0.02 -11.10 -0.50
CA GLU A 29 0.98 -11.94 -1.22
C GLU A 29 0.73 -11.89 -2.74
N GLU A 30 -0.52 -12.04 -3.18
CA GLU A 30 -0.89 -11.92 -4.61
C GLU A 30 -0.58 -10.52 -5.15
N LEU A 31 -0.87 -9.47 -4.37
CA LEU A 31 -0.53 -8.11 -4.73
C LEU A 31 0.99 -7.90 -4.84
N TYR A 32 1.73 -8.44 -3.90
CA TYR A 32 3.19 -8.38 -3.91
C TYR A 32 3.76 -9.05 -5.16
N ASP A 33 3.29 -10.26 -5.49
CA ASP A 33 3.73 -10.99 -6.68
C ASP A 33 3.34 -10.28 -7.98
N LEU A 34 2.13 -9.73 -8.04
CA LEU A 34 1.71 -8.88 -9.16
C LEU A 34 2.65 -7.67 -9.33
N CYS A 35 2.99 -6.98 -8.25
CA CYS A 35 3.89 -5.82 -8.31
C CYS A 35 5.29 -6.17 -8.83
N LYS A 36 5.78 -7.37 -8.55
CA LYS A 36 7.07 -7.87 -9.06
C LYS A 36 7.12 -8.04 -10.58
N GLU A 37 5.97 -8.16 -11.26
CA GLU A 37 5.90 -8.16 -12.72
C GLU A 37 6.18 -6.77 -13.32
N TYR A 38 6.03 -5.71 -12.51
CA TYR A 38 6.10 -4.31 -12.95
C TYR A 38 7.31 -3.55 -12.41
N ALA A 39 7.89 -3.97 -11.29
CA ALA A 39 9.03 -3.31 -10.67
C ALA A 39 10.13 -4.29 -10.28
N SER A 40 11.38 -3.82 -10.34
CA SER A 40 12.53 -4.62 -9.92
C SER A 40 12.63 -4.79 -8.40
N ASP A 41 11.97 -3.92 -7.64
CA ASP A 41 11.91 -3.96 -6.18
C ASP A 41 10.49 -3.64 -5.68
N VAL A 42 10.03 -4.39 -4.69
CA VAL A 42 8.71 -4.20 -4.06
C VAL A 42 8.88 -4.21 -2.54
N PHE A 43 8.44 -3.15 -1.90
CA PHE A 43 8.43 -3.06 -0.44
C PHE A 43 7.03 -3.34 0.11
N LEU A 44 6.96 -4.26 1.07
CA LEU A 44 5.78 -4.57 1.87
C LEU A 44 6.23 -4.83 3.30
N ALA A 45 5.86 -3.97 4.25
CA ALA A 45 6.26 -4.07 5.65
C ALA A 45 5.83 -5.38 6.30
N LEU A 46 4.63 -5.88 5.99
CA LEU A 46 4.14 -7.20 6.44
C LEU A 46 5.12 -8.32 6.12
N LYS A 47 5.65 -8.31 4.90
CA LYS A 47 6.60 -9.36 4.44
C LYS A 47 7.97 -9.19 5.08
N ARG A 48 8.47 -7.96 5.22
CA ARG A 48 9.71 -7.65 5.93
C ARG A 48 9.69 -8.17 7.37
N GLU A 49 8.55 -8.03 8.05
CA GLU A 49 8.39 -8.41 9.45
C GLU A 49 7.77 -9.81 9.62
N ASP A 50 7.79 -10.61 8.56
CA ASP A 50 7.29 -11.98 8.56
C ASP A 50 5.89 -12.10 9.20
N TYR A 51 4.98 -11.21 8.78
CA TYR A 51 3.59 -11.13 9.26
C TYR A 51 3.46 -11.07 10.79
N GLY A 52 4.38 -10.36 11.45
CA GLY A 52 4.39 -10.15 12.89
C GLY A 52 5.30 -11.10 13.69
N ASN A 53 5.93 -12.09 13.04
CA ASN A 53 6.89 -12.98 13.71
C ASN A 53 8.21 -12.27 14.03
N LYS A 54 8.59 -11.28 13.22
CA LYS A 54 9.85 -10.52 13.35
C LYS A 54 9.57 -9.01 13.37
N PRO A 55 8.90 -8.48 14.41
CA PRO A 55 8.50 -7.09 14.45
C PRO A 55 9.69 -6.15 14.51
N LEU A 56 9.68 -5.10 13.67
CA LEU A 56 10.66 -4.03 13.69
C LEU A 56 10.07 -2.82 14.45
N THR A 57 10.46 -2.63 15.70
CA THR A 57 9.85 -1.62 16.56
C THR A 57 10.62 -0.31 16.63
N ASN A 58 11.96 -0.34 16.69
CA ASN A 58 12.76 0.84 16.98
C ASN A 58 13.12 1.70 15.77
N TYR A 59 13.21 1.11 14.58
CA TYR A 59 13.69 1.77 13.36
C TYR A 59 12.68 1.76 12.22
N SER A 60 11.45 1.29 12.45
CA SER A 60 10.43 1.16 11.41
C SER A 60 10.15 2.49 10.71
N CYS A 61 10.00 3.57 11.46
CA CYS A 61 9.67 4.89 10.91
C CYS A 61 10.75 5.38 9.92
N SER A 62 12.03 5.33 10.30
CA SER A 62 13.14 5.78 9.44
C SER A 62 13.33 4.87 8.22
N MET A 63 13.14 3.57 8.40
CA MET A 63 13.24 2.59 7.31
C MET A 63 12.08 2.74 6.34
N ASP A 64 10.86 2.86 6.81
CA ASP A 64 9.68 3.03 5.96
C ASP A 64 9.73 4.37 5.20
N LEU A 65 10.21 5.45 5.85
CA LEU A 65 10.44 6.71 5.16
C LEU A 65 11.50 6.60 4.05
N LYS A 66 12.58 5.84 4.28
CA LYS A 66 13.60 5.57 3.26
C LYS A 66 13.01 4.79 2.08
N GLU A 67 12.22 3.76 2.35
CA GLU A 67 11.54 2.99 1.33
C GLU A 67 10.55 3.85 0.52
N ALA A 68 9.79 4.70 1.21
CA ALA A 68 8.87 5.66 0.58
C ALA A 68 9.59 6.64 -0.35
N LYS A 69 10.73 7.22 0.10
CA LYS A 69 11.55 8.12 -0.73
C LYS A 69 12.03 7.47 -2.02
N ASN A 70 12.38 6.19 -1.95
CA ASN A 70 12.96 5.45 -3.08
C ASN A 70 11.90 4.83 -4.01
N SER A 71 10.61 4.88 -3.65
CA SER A 71 9.54 4.32 -4.47
C SER A 71 9.13 5.25 -5.62
N ASP A 72 8.73 4.67 -6.73
CA ASP A 72 8.14 5.37 -7.89
C ASP A 72 6.62 5.44 -7.74
N ILE A 73 6.02 4.32 -7.35
CA ILE A 73 4.57 4.16 -7.14
C ILE A 73 4.32 3.64 -5.74
N VAL A 74 3.20 4.08 -5.20
CA VAL A 74 2.66 3.60 -3.94
C VAL A 74 1.28 3.01 -4.18
N ILE A 75 1.05 1.81 -3.70
CA ILE A 75 -0.29 1.21 -3.61
C ILE A 75 -0.69 1.29 -2.14
N ALA A 76 -1.71 2.08 -1.83
CA ALA A 76 -2.11 2.33 -0.46
C ALA A 76 -3.54 1.84 -0.17
N ILE A 77 -3.66 1.03 0.87
CA ILE A 77 -4.91 0.54 1.43
C ILE A 77 -5.03 1.14 2.83
N PRO A 78 -5.60 2.35 2.99
CA PRO A 78 -5.59 3.02 4.27
C PRO A 78 -6.46 2.34 5.32
N ASP A 79 -7.62 1.81 4.92
CA ASP A 79 -8.62 1.30 5.85
C ASP A 79 -8.78 2.27 7.06
N ASP A 80 -8.58 1.82 8.29
CA ASP A 80 -8.54 2.63 9.52
C ASP A 80 -7.12 2.80 10.10
N SER A 81 -6.09 2.50 9.31
CA SER A 81 -4.70 2.51 9.76
C SER A 81 -4.12 3.92 9.83
N MET A 82 -3.76 4.36 11.03
CA MET A 82 -3.02 5.62 11.24
C MET A 82 -1.61 5.56 10.62
N GLY A 83 -0.96 4.39 10.62
CA GLY A 83 0.35 4.22 9.99
C GLY A 83 0.30 4.48 8.49
N VAL A 84 -0.68 3.91 7.80
CA VAL A 84 -0.87 4.16 6.36
C VAL A 84 -1.21 5.64 6.09
N ALA A 85 -1.97 6.29 6.99
CA ALA A 85 -2.26 7.72 6.85
C ALA A 85 -0.98 8.58 6.94
N VAL A 86 -0.05 8.24 7.83
CA VAL A 86 1.27 8.91 7.93
C VAL A 86 2.08 8.69 6.65
N GLU A 87 2.16 7.46 6.16
CA GLU A 87 2.86 7.12 4.91
C GLU A 87 2.27 7.87 3.71
N LEU A 88 0.94 7.94 3.60
CA LEU A 88 0.26 8.72 2.57
C LEU A 88 0.63 10.21 2.64
N GLY A 89 0.73 10.77 3.85
CA GLY A 89 1.21 12.14 4.05
C GLY A 89 2.63 12.35 3.50
N TRP A 90 3.56 11.46 3.82
CA TRP A 90 4.93 11.54 3.29
C TRP A 90 4.96 11.46 1.76
N MET A 91 4.24 10.49 1.20
CA MET A 91 4.28 10.21 -0.24
C MET A 91 3.62 11.30 -1.06
N SER A 92 2.52 11.87 -0.58
CA SER A 92 1.86 13.00 -1.25
C SER A 92 2.72 14.27 -1.21
N ALA A 93 3.39 14.55 -0.09
CA ALA A 93 4.34 15.66 0.02
C ALA A 93 5.53 15.50 -0.95
N MET A 94 5.98 14.27 -1.17
CA MET A 94 7.03 13.94 -2.14
C MET A 94 6.52 13.81 -3.59
N LYS A 95 5.23 14.07 -3.87
CA LYS A 95 4.59 13.95 -5.19
C LYS A 95 4.74 12.57 -5.83
N LYS A 96 4.73 11.53 -5.02
CA LYS A 96 4.73 10.14 -5.53
C LYS A 96 3.41 9.82 -6.24
N THR A 97 3.46 8.92 -7.20
CA THR A 97 2.23 8.38 -7.82
C THR A 97 1.55 7.43 -6.83
N ILE A 98 0.30 7.71 -6.47
CA ILE A 98 -0.45 6.94 -5.48
C ILE A 98 -1.64 6.23 -6.12
N ILE A 99 -1.67 4.91 -6.04
CA ILE A 99 -2.85 4.09 -6.31
C ILE A 99 -3.55 3.88 -4.97
N LEU A 100 -4.63 4.61 -4.74
CA LEU A 100 -5.37 4.59 -3.48
C LEU A 100 -6.54 3.61 -3.58
N ILE A 101 -6.62 2.65 -2.66
CA ILE A 101 -7.65 1.61 -2.64
C ILE A 101 -8.56 1.84 -1.44
N LEU A 102 -9.81 2.17 -1.69
CA LEU A 102 -10.80 2.54 -0.68
C LEU A 102 -11.97 1.55 -0.64
N ASN A 103 -12.44 1.26 0.56
CA ASN A 103 -13.70 0.54 0.77
C ASN A 103 -14.88 1.52 0.56
N LYS A 104 -15.79 1.23 -0.36
CA LYS A 104 -16.98 2.05 -0.62
C LYS A 104 -17.88 2.22 0.60
N ASN A 105 -17.89 1.23 1.49
CA ASN A 105 -18.76 1.21 2.67
C ASN A 105 -18.13 1.85 3.91
N GLN A 106 -16.90 2.38 3.79
CA GLN A 106 -16.18 3.01 4.89
C GLN A 106 -16.11 4.53 4.73
N LYS A 107 -16.19 5.24 5.85
CA LYS A 107 -15.92 6.67 5.89
C LYS A 107 -14.44 6.93 6.01
N TYR A 108 -13.93 7.81 5.16
CA TYR A 108 -12.56 8.31 5.21
C TYR A 108 -12.56 9.83 5.41
N THR A 109 -11.53 10.33 6.07
CA THR A 109 -11.28 11.77 6.14
C THR A 109 -11.12 12.36 4.73
N PRO A 110 -11.59 13.60 4.49
CA PRO A 110 -11.36 14.29 3.22
C PRO A 110 -9.89 14.37 2.80
N LEU A 111 -8.95 14.39 3.76
CA LEU A 111 -7.51 14.38 3.49
C LEU A 111 -7.08 13.11 2.75
N ILE A 112 -7.58 11.95 3.15
CA ILE A 112 -7.31 10.68 2.47
C ILE A 112 -8.06 10.61 1.14
N LYS A 113 -9.38 10.84 1.15
CA LYS A 113 -10.23 10.72 -0.05
C LYS A 113 -9.76 11.60 -1.22
N ASN A 114 -9.21 12.76 -0.93
CA ASN A 114 -8.84 13.76 -1.92
C ASN A 114 -7.34 13.84 -2.18
N ILE A 115 -6.53 12.93 -1.65
CA ILE A 115 -5.07 12.96 -1.80
C ILE A 115 -4.64 12.94 -3.28
N HIS A 116 -5.42 12.28 -4.14
CA HIS A 116 -5.20 12.23 -5.58
C HIS A 116 -5.34 13.59 -6.28
N LYS A 117 -5.88 14.62 -5.60
CA LYS A 117 -5.96 15.99 -6.12
C LYS A 117 -4.66 16.77 -5.95
N ILE A 118 -3.77 16.32 -5.08
CA ILE A 118 -2.51 17.00 -4.78
C ILE A 118 -1.27 16.23 -5.24
N THR A 119 -1.43 14.97 -5.68
CA THR A 119 -0.36 14.12 -6.18
C THR A 119 -0.86 13.27 -7.34
N PRO A 120 -0.01 12.85 -8.29
CA PRO A 120 -0.42 11.93 -9.34
C PRO A 120 -0.98 10.63 -8.78
N GLY A 121 -1.96 10.05 -9.44
CA GLY A 121 -2.47 8.75 -9.01
C GLY A 121 -3.89 8.44 -9.47
N LYS A 122 -4.43 7.37 -8.93
CA LYS A 122 -5.77 6.86 -9.21
C LYS A 122 -6.40 6.33 -7.93
N VAL A 123 -7.72 6.51 -7.81
CA VAL A 123 -8.51 5.91 -6.72
C VAL A 123 -9.25 4.70 -7.28
N LEU A 124 -9.10 3.57 -6.61
CA LEU A 124 -9.82 2.32 -6.86
C LEU A 124 -10.71 2.01 -5.65
N PHE A 125 -11.78 1.26 -5.88
CA PHE A 125 -12.74 0.93 -4.84
C PHE A 125 -12.98 -0.57 -4.75
N TYR A 126 -13.22 -1.05 -3.54
CA TYR A 126 -13.73 -2.39 -3.27
C TYR A 126 -14.96 -2.33 -2.37
N GLU A 127 -15.71 -3.44 -2.32
CA GLU A 127 -16.94 -3.59 -1.52
C GLU A 127 -16.91 -4.91 -0.74
N ASN A 128 -17.84 -5.04 0.24
CA ASN A 128 -18.14 -6.29 0.93
C ASN A 128 -17.00 -6.95 1.72
N GLY A 129 -16.03 -6.16 2.20
CA GLY A 129 -14.97 -6.64 3.08
C GLY A 129 -13.86 -7.46 2.41
N GLU A 130 -14.01 -7.81 1.14
CA GLU A 130 -12.97 -8.47 0.35
C GLU A 130 -12.34 -7.51 -0.65
N ILE A 131 -11.01 -7.42 -0.62
CA ILE A 131 -10.29 -6.59 -1.59
C ILE A 131 -10.15 -7.40 -2.88
N ASN A 132 -10.99 -7.08 -3.86
CA ASN A 132 -11.09 -7.79 -5.15
C ASN A 132 -10.67 -6.95 -6.36
N CYS A 133 -9.76 -5.99 -6.15
CA CYS A 133 -9.37 -5.03 -7.19
C CYS A 133 -8.01 -5.33 -7.86
N LEU A 134 -7.48 -6.55 -7.77
CA LEU A 134 -6.19 -6.91 -8.38
C LEU A 134 -6.15 -6.64 -9.89
N LYS A 135 -7.25 -6.90 -10.61
CA LYS A 135 -7.36 -6.60 -12.04
C LYS A 135 -7.22 -5.09 -12.31
N ASP A 136 -7.94 -4.26 -11.54
CA ASP A 136 -7.89 -2.80 -11.70
C ASP A 136 -6.51 -2.23 -11.33
N ILE A 137 -5.86 -2.84 -10.33
CA ILE A 137 -4.47 -2.51 -9.96
C ILE A 137 -3.52 -2.85 -11.11
N LYS A 138 -3.65 -4.04 -11.69
CA LYS A 138 -2.85 -4.47 -12.84
C LYS A 138 -2.96 -3.50 -14.00
N GLU A 139 -4.18 -3.19 -14.45
CA GLU A 139 -4.43 -2.23 -15.53
C GLU A 139 -3.85 -0.84 -15.22
N THR A 140 -3.91 -0.42 -13.95
CA THR A 140 -3.36 0.85 -13.51
C THR A 140 -1.82 0.84 -13.51
N LEU A 141 -1.19 -0.25 -13.10
CA LEU A 141 0.27 -0.43 -13.16
C LEU A 141 0.77 -0.43 -14.61
N GLU A 142 0.08 -1.12 -15.53
CA GLU A 142 0.38 -1.10 -16.97
C GLU A 142 0.32 0.33 -17.53
N TYR A 143 -0.72 1.10 -17.17
CA TYR A 143 -0.86 2.48 -17.59
C TYR A 143 0.33 3.35 -17.14
N TYR A 144 0.77 3.23 -15.89
CA TYR A 144 1.90 4.03 -15.37
C TYR A 144 3.25 3.53 -15.88
N LYS A 145 3.45 2.23 -16.04
CA LYS A 145 4.68 1.68 -16.61
C LYS A 145 4.98 2.28 -17.98
N ASN A 146 3.98 2.29 -18.86
CA ASN A 146 4.11 2.82 -20.22
C ASN A 146 4.37 4.34 -20.29
N ARG A 147 4.23 5.07 -19.17
CA ARG A 147 4.48 6.51 -19.08
C ARG A 147 5.77 6.87 -18.35
N MET A 148 6.38 5.92 -17.69
CA MET A 148 7.66 6.08 -16.98
C MET A 148 8.86 5.58 -17.79
N GLU A 149 8.58 4.87 -18.89
CA GLU A 149 9.55 4.47 -19.91
C GLU A 149 9.73 5.59 -20.97
#